data_d2489bac0de76e9521c08836d4dfca4b
#
_entry.id   d2489bac0de76e9521c08836d4dfca4b
#
_cell.length_a   1.000
_cell.length_b   1.000
_cell.length_c   1.000
_cell.angle_alpha   90.00
_cell.angle_beta   90.00
_cell.angle_gamma   90.00
#
_symmetry.space_group_name_H-M   'P 1'
#
loop_
_entity.id
_entity.type
_entity.pdbx_description
1 polymer ?
#
loop_
_entity_poly.entity_id
_entity_poly.type
_entity_poly.pdbx_seq_one_letter_code
_entity_poly.pdbx_strand_id
1 'polypeptide(L)' 'MNDVEEVALSCPACNAPISVLIDSSAGDQSYIEDCEVCCRPLVVSFVVSDDGIESLQVERAE' A
#
# COMPACT_ATOMS: atom_id res chain seq x y z
N MET A 1 9.01 -5.61 18.42
CA MET A 1 7.61 -5.37 18.07
C MET A 1 7.51 -4.88 16.63
N ASN A 2 6.61 -5.48 15.87
CA ASN A 2 6.46 -5.13 14.46
C ASN A 2 5.56 -3.92 14.30
N ASP A 3 6.04 -2.97 13.50
CA ASP A 3 5.23 -1.84 13.10
C ASP A 3 4.67 -2.03 11.69
N VAL A 4 4.61 -3.28 11.26
CA VAL A 4 4.08 -3.63 9.94
C VAL A 4 2.59 -3.89 10.08
N GLU A 5 1.82 -3.31 9.18
CA GLU A 5 0.38 -3.39 9.19
C GLU A 5 -0.10 -3.88 7.82
N GLU A 6 -0.98 -4.87 7.83
CA GLU A 6 -1.57 -5.38 6.60
C GLU A 6 -2.83 -4.59 6.29
N VAL A 7 -2.90 -4.00 5.12
CA VAL A 7 -4.02 -3.17 4.70
C VAL A 7 -4.68 -3.81 3.48
N ALA A 8 -5.98 -4.07 3.59
CA ALA A 8 -6.74 -4.65 2.49
C ALA A 8 -7.27 -3.52 1.61
N LEU A 9 -7.16 -3.71 0.30
CA LEU A 9 -7.63 -2.72 -0.65
C LEU A 9 -7.96 -3.39 -1.98
N SER A 10 -8.46 -2.61 -2.94
CA SER A 10 -8.77 -3.11 -4.25
C SER A 10 -7.72 -2.66 -5.26
N CYS A 11 -7.32 -3.56 -6.13
CA CYS A 11 -6.36 -3.23 -7.18
C CYS A 11 -6.99 -2.23 -8.15
N PRO A 12 -6.34 -1.08 -8.41
CA PRO A 12 -6.90 -0.10 -9.32
C PRO A 12 -6.85 -0.53 -10.79
N ALA A 13 -6.14 -1.61 -11.11
CA ALA A 13 -6.05 -2.09 -12.48
C ALA A 13 -7.06 -3.19 -12.77
N CYS A 14 -7.20 -4.17 -11.88
CA CYS A 14 -8.09 -5.31 -12.12
C CYS A 14 -9.25 -5.39 -11.14
N ASN A 15 -9.28 -4.51 -10.14
CA ASN A 15 -10.36 -4.42 -9.16
C ASN A 15 -10.46 -5.62 -8.23
N ALA A 16 -9.44 -6.47 -8.21
CA ALA A 16 -9.44 -7.62 -7.32
C ALA A 16 -9.06 -7.21 -5.90
N PRO A 17 -9.54 -7.93 -4.89
CA PRO A 17 -9.11 -7.65 -3.51
C PRO A 17 -7.66 -8.08 -3.32
N ILE A 18 -6.85 -7.15 -2.81
CA ILE A 18 -5.45 -7.40 -2.52
C ILE A 18 -5.13 -6.84 -1.15
N SER A 19 -3.94 -7.16 -0.65
CA SER A 19 -3.47 -6.57 0.59
C SER A 19 -2.01 -6.17 0.43
N VAL A 20 -1.61 -5.13 1.16
CA VAL A 20 -0.24 -4.65 1.16
C VAL A 20 0.24 -4.55 2.59
N LEU A 21 1.54 -4.72 2.78
CA LEU A 21 2.17 -4.60 4.09
C LEU A 21 2.82 -3.22 4.17
N ILE A 22 2.43 -2.47 5.19
CA ILE A 22 2.92 -1.10 5.40
C ILE A 22 3.75 -1.08 6.67
N ASP A 23 4.99 -0.59 6.56
CA ASP A 23 5.85 -0.41 7.72
C ASP A 23 5.71 1.01 8.22
N SER A 24 4.91 1.20 9.27
CA SER A 24 4.62 2.53 9.77
C SER A 24 5.81 3.17 10.51
N SER A 25 6.80 2.38 10.88
CA SER A 25 7.97 2.93 11.54
C SER A 25 8.89 3.66 10.57
N ALA A 26 8.72 3.45 9.28
CA ALA A 26 9.57 4.08 8.27
C ALA A 26 9.16 5.51 7.93
N GLY A 27 7.98 5.94 8.39
CA GLY A 27 7.48 7.29 8.09
C GLY A 27 6.79 7.34 6.73
N ASP A 28 6.66 8.55 6.20
CA ASP A 28 5.99 8.75 4.90
C ASP A 28 6.81 8.11 3.79
N GLN A 29 6.14 7.33 2.96
CA GLN A 29 6.84 6.63 1.89
C GLN A 29 5.94 6.38 0.70
N SER A 30 6.57 6.12 -0.44
CA SER A 30 5.89 5.56 -1.60
C SER A 30 6.81 4.52 -2.23
N TYR A 31 6.21 3.48 -2.78
CA TYR A 31 6.98 2.41 -3.38
C TYR A 31 6.13 1.67 -4.40
N ILE A 32 6.78 0.82 -5.19
CA ILE A 32 6.09 0.05 -6.23
C ILE A 32 5.82 -1.35 -5.70
N GLU A 33 4.58 -1.78 -5.85
CA GLU A 33 4.16 -3.13 -5.48
C GLU A 33 3.45 -3.76 -6.66
N ASP A 34 3.64 -5.05 -6.87
CA ASP A 34 2.93 -5.75 -7.94
C ASP A 34 1.61 -6.29 -7.41
N CYS A 35 0.56 -6.14 -8.24
CA CYS A 35 -0.71 -6.75 -7.91
C CYS A 35 -0.56 -8.27 -7.93
N GLU A 36 -1.09 -8.95 -6.91
CA GLU A 36 -0.95 -10.40 -6.80
C GLU A 36 -1.89 -11.15 -7.73
N VAL A 37 -2.79 -10.44 -8.41
CA VAL A 37 -3.75 -11.05 -9.31
C VAL A 37 -3.41 -10.76 -10.77
N CYS A 38 -3.24 -9.48 -11.13
CA CYS A 38 -2.98 -9.12 -12.51
C CYS A 38 -1.50 -8.83 -12.80
N CYS A 39 -0.67 -8.82 -11.76
CA CYS A 39 0.78 -8.63 -11.86
C CYS A 39 1.17 -7.27 -12.42
N ARG A 40 0.28 -6.29 -12.40
CA ARG A 40 0.60 -4.94 -12.86
C ARG A 40 1.25 -4.15 -11.74
N PRO A 41 2.19 -3.26 -12.07
CA PRO A 41 2.85 -2.45 -11.05
C PRO A 41 1.90 -1.39 -10.52
N LEU A 42 1.94 -1.22 -9.20
CA LEU A 42 1.11 -0.26 -8.50
C LEU A 42 1.99 0.63 -7.64
N VAL A 43 1.67 1.91 -7.60
CA VAL A 43 2.36 2.84 -6.70
C VAL A 43 1.55 2.92 -5.41
N VAL A 44 2.19 2.55 -4.31
CA VAL A 44 1.59 2.62 -2.98
C VAL A 44 2.22 3.80 -2.26
N SER A 45 1.40 4.75 -1.84
CA SER A 45 1.85 5.94 -1.14
C SER A 45 1.12 6.05 0.19
N PHE A 46 1.84 6.37 1.24
CA PHE A 46 1.19 6.51 2.54
C PHE A 46 1.87 7.59 3.38
N VAL A 47 1.07 8.17 4.27
CA VAL A 47 1.52 9.16 5.24
C VAL A 47 1.24 8.61 6.63
N VAL A 48 2.23 8.73 7.50
CA VAL A 48 2.17 8.18 8.86
C VAL A 48 2.11 9.33 9.85
N SER A 49 1.25 9.19 10.85
CA SER A 49 1.14 10.13 11.95
C SER A 49 1.39 9.39 13.27
N ASP A 50 1.25 10.10 14.38
CA ASP A 50 1.43 9.52 15.72
C ASP A 50 0.44 8.39 16.00
N ASP A 51 -0.71 8.42 15.33
CA ASP A 51 -1.75 7.43 15.54
C ASP A 51 -1.65 6.27 14.54
N GLY A 52 -0.62 6.25 13.70
CA GLY A 52 -0.44 5.22 12.70
C GLY A 52 -0.57 5.79 11.30
N ILE A 53 -1.15 5.02 10.39
CA ILE A 53 -1.28 5.45 9.00
C ILE A 53 -2.40 6.47 8.89
N GLU A 54 -2.05 7.68 8.48
CA GLU A 54 -3.02 8.75 8.32
C GLU A 54 -3.73 8.66 6.98
N SER A 55 -3.00 8.35 5.91
CA SER A 55 -3.60 8.20 4.59
C SER A 55 -2.83 7.17 3.81
N LEU A 56 -3.53 6.52 2.89
CA LEU A 56 -2.96 5.49 2.04
C LEU A 56 -3.60 5.61 0.67
N GLN A 57 -2.77 5.60 -0.36
CA GLN A 57 -3.24 5.68 -1.74
C GLN A 57 -2.54 4.63 -2.57
N VAL A 58 -3.26 4.05 -3.50
CA VAL A 58 -2.70 3.09 -4.45
C VAL A 58 -3.14 3.50 -5.84
N GLU A 59 -2.18 3.60 -6.76
CA GLU A 59 -2.45 4.00 -8.13
C GLU A 59 -1.73 3.06 -9.08
N ARG A 60 -2.21 2.99 -10.30
CA ARG A 60 -1.53 2.23 -11.35
C ARG A 60 -0.24 2.97 -11.72
N ALA A 61 0.86 2.21 -11.79
CA ALA A 61 2.16 2.79 -12.12
C ALA A 61 2.34 3.02 -13.62
N GLU A 62 1.49 2.40 -14.44
CA GLU A 62 1.57 2.57 -15.90
C GLU A 62 0.28 3.06 -16.50
#